data_f8c967172ace70ec3af4f4f2149bb1b3
#
_entry.id   f8c967172ace70ec3af4f4f2149bb1b3
#
_cell.length_a   1.000
_cell.length_b   1.000
_cell.length_c   1.000
_cell.angle_alpha   90.00
_cell.angle_beta   90.00
_cell.angle_gamma   90.00
#
_symmetry.space_group_name_H-M   'P 1'
#
loop_
_entity.id
_entity.type
_entity.pdbx_description
1 polymer ?
#
loop_
_entity_poly.entity_id
_entity_poly.type
_entity_poly.pdbx_seq_one_letter_code
_entity_poly.pdbx_strand_id
1 'polypeptide(L)'
;MLNFGINDTGINYEVALEVLGQSRQPFMQAIHEERQKPAPSQVFIRYCESRLAALDELQDTLQPTDQATIERILTKGEPAFKVQ
;
A
#
# COMPACT_ATOMS: atom_id res chain seq x y z
N MET A 1 -6.28 -27.02 12.69
CA MET A 1 -6.22 -25.92 11.83
C MET A 1 -4.80 -25.37 11.75
N LEU A 2 -4.57 -24.76 10.71
CA LEU A 2 -3.24 -24.31 10.42
C LEU A 2 -2.97 -22.97 11.03
N ASN A 3 -1.79 -22.82 11.53
CA ASN A 3 -1.40 -21.59 12.21
C ASN A 3 -0.40 -20.83 11.39
N PHE A 4 -0.67 -20.75 10.13
CA PHE A 4 0.26 -20.07 9.24
C PHE A 4 0.63 -18.70 9.73
N GLY A 5 -0.36 -17.92 10.10
CA GLY A 5 -0.10 -16.57 10.48
C GLY A 5 0.66 -16.46 11.77
N ILE A 6 0.59 -17.47 12.58
CA ILE A 6 1.26 -17.44 13.86
C ILE A 6 2.71 -17.84 13.74
N ASN A 7 2.95 -18.87 12.98
CA ASN A 7 4.28 -19.48 12.97
C ASN A 7 5.09 -19.13 11.75
N ASP A 8 4.48 -18.50 10.79
CA ASP A 8 5.17 -18.26 9.54
C ASP A 8 5.28 -16.79 9.25
N THR A 9 6.27 -16.18 9.84
CA THR A 9 6.59 -14.78 9.63
C THR A 9 6.83 -14.50 8.16
N GLY A 10 7.43 -15.46 7.46
CA GLY A 10 7.73 -15.29 6.06
C GLY A 10 6.47 -15.14 5.22
N ILE A 11 5.44 -15.94 5.50
CA ILE A 11 4.19 -15.84 4.76
C ILE A 11 3.54 -14.48 5.01
N ASN A 12 3.50 -14.06 6.27
CA ASN A 12 2.89 -12.76 6.58
C ASN A 12 3.64 -11.61 5.92
N TYR A 13 4.96 -11.70 5.91
CA TYR A 13 5.78 -10.69 5.26
C TYR A 13 5.48 -10.65 3.75
N GLU A 14 5.41 -11.80 3.11
CA GLU A 14 5.15 -11.85 1.68
C GLU A 14 3.76 -11.34 1.34
N VAL A 15 2.78 -11.67 2.17
CA VAL A 15 1.42 -11.17 1.96
C VAL A 15 1.40 -9.65 2.14
N ALA A 16 2.13 -9.14 3.12
CA ALA A 16 2.20 -7.70 3.32
C ALA A 16 2.79 -7.00 2.10
N LEU A 17 3.86 -7.56 1.52
CA LEU A 17 4.44 -6.99 0.31
C LEU A 17 3.44 -6.99 -0.83
N GLU A 18 2.66 -8.06 -0.95
CA GLU A 18 1.65 -8.15 -1.98
C GLU A 18 0.55 -7.11 -1.77
N VAL A 19 0.12 -6.93 -0.52
CA VAL A 19 -0.89 -5.92 -0.21
C VAL A 19 -0.37 -4.53 -0.58
N LEU A 20 0.88 -4.24 -0.26
CA LEU A 20 1.46 -2.95 -0.61
C LEU A 20 1.49 -2.75 -2.13
N GLY A 21 1.86 -3.79 -2.86
CA GLY A 21 1.86 -3.71 -4.32
C GLY A 21 0.47 -3.45 -4.87
N GLN A 22 -0.53 -4.14 -4.34
CA GLN A 22 -1.91 -3.96 -4.77
C GLN A 22 -2.45 -2.60 -4.35
N SER A 23 -1.99 -2.07 -3.23
CA SER A 23 -2.45 -0.78 -2.74
C SER A 23 -2.04 0.37 -3.66
N ARG A 24 -1.08 0.14 -4.53
CA ARG A 24 -0.68 1.15 -5.51
C ARG A 24 -1.73 1.36 -6.59
N GLN A 25 -2.50 0.32 -6.91
CA GLN A 25 -3.40 0.37 -8.05
C GLN A 25 -4.44 1.50 -7.97
N PRO A 26 -5.13 1.70 -6.85
CA PRO A 26 -6.11 2.80 -6.78
C PRO A 26 -5.47 4.17 -7.00
N PHE A 27 -4.24 4.36 -6.51
CA PHE A 27 -3.56 5.65 -6.70
C PHE A 27 -3.14 5.84 -8.15
N MET A 28 -2.64 4.79 -8.80
CA MET A 28 -2.29 4.85 -10.20
C MET A 28 -3.52 5.14 -11.06
N GLN A 29 -4.62 4.48 -10.75
CA GLN A 29 -5.88 4.70 -11.44
C GLN A 29 -6.37 6.14 -11.23
N ALA A 30 -6.28 6.63 -10.00
CA ALA A 30 -6.73 7.98 -9.69
C ALA A 30 -5.93 9.03 -10.46
N ILE A 31 -4.61 8.83 -10.57
CA ILE A 31 -3.77 9.74 -11.34
C ILE A 31 -4.19 9.72 -12.82
N HIS A 32 -4.37 8.53 -13.35
CA HIS A 32 -4.75 8.38 -14.75
C HIS A 32 -6.06 9.10 -15.03
N GLU A 33 -7.04 8.89 -14.17
CA GLU A 33 -8.35 9.52 -14.36
C GLU A 33 -8.29 11.03 -14.21
N GLU A 34 -7.49 11.49 -13.25
CA GLU A 34 -7.38 12.93 -13.06
C GLU A 34 -6.77 13.61 -14.28
N ARG A 35 -5.79 12.97 -14.89
CA ARG A 35 -5.13 13.53 -16.08
C ARG A 35 -6.03 13.59 -17.29
N GLN A 36 -7.13 12.84 -17.30
CA GLN A 36 -8.08 12.87 -18.40
C GLN A 36 -9.04 14.05 -18.32
N LYS A 37 -9.09 14.73 -17.19
CA LYS A 37 -10.03 15.84 -17.00
C LYS A 37 -9.55 17.08 -17.78
N PRO A 38 -10.49 17.95 -18.19
CA PRO A 38 -10.10 19.18 -18.88
C PRO A 38 -9.15 20.07 -18.07
N ALA A 39 -9.33 20.08 -16.74
CA ALA A 39 -8.50 20.90 -15.86
C ALA A 39 -8.00 20.03 -14.71
N PRO A 40 -7.00 19.19 -14.94
CA PRO A 40 -6.53 18.29 -13.90
C PRO A 40 -6.01 19.05 -12.67
N SER A 41 -6.31 18.49 -11.50
CA SER A 41 -5.80 19.05 -10.25
C SER A 41 -4.38 18.55 -10.01
N GLN A 42 -3.42 19.46 -10.15
CA GLN A 42 -2.04 19.09 -9.89
C GLN A 42 -1.79 18.76 -8.42
N VAL A 43 -2.54 19.40 -7.53
CA VAL A 43 -2.44 19.11 -6.10
C VAL A 43 -2.86 17.68 -5.83
N PHE A 44 -3.97 17.25 -6.41
CA PHE A 44 -4.44 15.88 -6.21
C PHE A 44 -3.46 14.87 -6.81
N ILE A 45 -2.94 15.16 -8.01
CA ILE A 45 -1.98 14.27 -8.65
C ILE A 45 -0.74 14.12 -7.77
N ARG A 46 -0.21 15.23 -7.25
CA ARG A 46 0.95 15.17 -6.36
C ARG A 46 0.66 14.39 -5.08
N TYR A 47 -0.55 14.54 -4.55
CA TYR A 47 -0.94 13.75 -3.39
C TYR A 47 -0.86 12.26 -3.71
N CYS A 48 -1.43 11.85 -4.84
CA CYS A 48 -1.42 10.43 -5.21
C CYS A 48 0.01 9.95 -5.46
N GLU A 49 0.83 10.78 -6.10
CA GLU A 49 2.23 10.41 -6.35
C GLU A 49 3.00 10.25 -5.04
N SER A 50 2.73 11.10 -4.06
CA SER A 50 3.40 10.96 -2.77
C SER A 50 2.97 9.71 -2.04
N ARG A 51 1.70 9.29 -2.20
CA ARG A 51 1.25 8.03 -1.61
C ARG A 51 1.94 6.84 -2.27
N LEU A 52 2.10 6.90 -3.60
CA LEU A 52 2.82 5.85 -4.30
C LEU A 52 4.27 5.76 -3.83
N ALA A 53 4.93 6.91 -3.67
CA ALA A 53 6.30 6.93 -3.19
C ALA A 53 6.41 6.35 -1.78
N ALA A 54 5.44 6.67 -0.92
CA ALA A 54 5.44 6.14 0.44
C ALA A 54 5.25 4.63 0.43
N LEU A 55 4.37 4.13 -0.43
CA LEU A 55 4.17 2.68 -0.54
C LEU A 55 5.42 1.99 -1.06
N ASP A 56 6.08 2.59 -2.04
CA ASP A 56 7.32 2.03 -2.57
C ASP A 56 8.41 1.98 -1.51
N GLU A 57 8.55 3.05 -0.74
CA GLU A 57 9.55 3.07 0.31
C GLU A 57 9.25 2.03 1.36
N LEU A 58 7.99 1.91 1.76
CA LEU A 58 7.62 0.92 2.75
C LEU A 58 7.91 -0.49 2.23
N GLN A 59 7.60 -0.74 0.95
CA GLN A 59 7.85 -2.05 0.35
C GLN A 59 9.34 -2.37 0.33
N ASP A 60 10.17 -1.36 0.07
CA ASP A 60 11.62 -1.56 0.01
C ASP A 60 12.26 -1.75 1.37
N THR A 61 11.69 -1.16 2.41
CA THR A 61 12.34 -1.14 3.72
C THR A 61 11.71 -2.08 4.74
N LEU A 62 10.54 -2.63 4.44
CA LEU A 62 9.86 -3.53 5.37
C LEU A 62 10.71 -4.76 5.64
N GLN A 63 10.85 -5.11 6.90
CA GLN A 63 11.61 -6.27 7.31
C GLN A 63 10.68 -7.37 7.77
N PRO A 64 11.04 -8.64 7.54
CA PRO A 64 10.20 -9.76 8.01
C PRO A 64 10.00 -9.77 9.51
N THR A 65 10.90 -9.13 10.25
CA THR A 65 10.81 -9.11 11.71
C THR A 65 9.95 -7.97 12.23
N ASP A 66 9.51 -7.06 11.37
CA ASP A 66 8.72 -5.92 11.81
C ASP A 66 7.24 -6.31 11.88
N GLN A 67 6.90 -7.08 12.91
CA GLN A 67 5.55 -7.62 13.04
C GLN A 67 4.49 -6.54 13.19
N ALA A 68 4.82 -5.48 13.90
CA ALA A 68 3.84 -4.40 14.11
C ALA A 68 3.43 -3.76 12.79
N THR A 69 4.41 -3.47 11.94
CA THR A 69 4.10 -2.86 10.64
C THR A 69 3.37 -3.84 9.73
N ILE A 70 3.81 -5.10 9.74
CA ILE A 70 3.15 -6.13 8.93
C ILE A 70 1.68 -6.24 9.32
N GLU A 71 1.38 -6.23 10.62
CA GLU A 71 0.00 -6.30 11.07
C GLU A 71 -0.81 -5.10 10.60
N ARG A 72 -0.22 -3.93 10.64
CA ARG A 72 -0.93 -2.74 10.17
C ARG A 72 -1.26 -2.83 8.69
N ILE A 73 -0.32 -3.34 7.90
CA ILE A 73 -0.56 -3.49 6.47
C ILE A 73 -1.67 -4.49 6.20
N LEU A 74 -1.71 -5.55 6.98
CA LEU A 74 -2.70 -6.61 6.79
C LEU A 74 -4.08 -6.24 7.33
N THR A 75 -4.16 -5.21 8.16
CA THR A 75 -5.43 -4.80 8.75
C THR A 75 -6.30 -4.13 7.70
N LYS A 76 -7.49 -4.66 7.50
CA LYS A 76 -8.42 -4.08 6.55
C LYS A 76 -8.89 -2.73 7.04
N GLY A 77 -9.00 -1.80 6.12
CA GLY A 77 -9.51 -0.49 6.46
C GLY A 77 -8.47 0.48 6.95
N GLU A 78 -7.20 0.10 6.95
CA GLU A 78 -6.14 1.04 7.32
C GLU A 78 -6.16 2.21 6.35
N PRO A 79 -6.50 3.42 6.81
CA PRO A 79 -6.69 4.54 5.88
C PRO A 79 -5.41 4.95 5.17
N ALA A 80 -4.25 4.62 5.73
CA ALA A 80 -2.98 5.00 5.11
C ALA A 80 -2.79 4.36 3.74
N PHE A 81 -3.51 3.29 3.44
CA PHE A 81 -3.33 2.55 2.19
C PHE A 81 -4.50 2.67 1.25
N LYS A 82 -5.37 3.65 1.46
CA LYS A 82 -6.55 3.84 0.63
C LYS A 82 -6.58 5.21 0.01
N VAL A 83 -7.14 5.28 -1.19
CA VAL A 83 -7.45 6.57 -1.80
C VAL A 83 -8.69 7.12 -1.14
N GLN A 84 -8.66 8.35 -0.73
CA GLN A 84 -9.81 9.01 -0.13
C GLN A 84 -10.39 10.04 -1.05
#